data_e01931f878c95f34a954c925c0ef5592
#
_entry.id   e01931f878c95f34a954c925c0ef5592
#
_cell.length_a   1.000
_cell.length_b   1.000
_cell.length_c   1.000
_cell.angle_alpha   90.00
_cell.angle_beta   90.00
_cell.angle_gamma   90.00
#
_symmetry.space_group_name_H-M   'P 1'
#
loop_
_entity.id
_entity.type
_entity.pdbx_description
1 polymer ?
#
loop_
_entity_poly.entity_id
_entity_poly.type
_entity_poly.pdbx_seq_one_letter_code
_entity_poly.pdbx_strand_id
1 'polypeptide(L)'
;MEFGYFTLSDNHYDDNTRSSNQFVADITAEALYAEKVGMHSAWIGEHHFNSLGVLSCPDLVLAYVAANTTRLRLAPAVNVLPLHHPIRVAEQWATLDLLSGGRVDFACGRGYDKREYLPFHVSFEDNQGIFEEGLELVRKLWQTEGRISHHGKHYRFDDVRITPKPIQRPLPTYVGSFSKPSIELAARLGCGLIVAPFAAAMSFGGLKQVADLYHETSAKHGKAPGRLMCSYFTHFADDKAQEDAARARQIRYYKECVIPAFPGDPKSAPPSYRYFIDIVDRLHKVKPEDLTENSVLLGSSARITETLKKVEAAGFAEVILYVNVGLKPHNQVKDEMARFMTEVAPAFASSRATAAA
;
A
#
# COMPACT_ATOMS: atom_id res chain seq x y z
N MET A 1 -7.93 3.41 -16.24
CA MET A 1 -7.40 3.33 -14.86
C MET A 1 -8.09 2.19 -14.10
N GLU A 2 -7.37 1.43 -13.28
CA GLU A 2 -7.88 0.31 -12.47
C GLU A 2 -8.17 0.74 -11.03
N PHE A 3 -9.02 -0.03 -10.31
CA PHE A 3 -9.39 0.27 -8.94
C PHE A 3 -9.32 -0.99 -8.07
N GLY A 4 -8.67 -0.88 -6.92
CA GLY A 4 -8.51 -1.96 -5.96
C GLY A 4 -9.10 -1.64 -4.59
N TYR A 5 -9.46 -2.66 -3.83
CA TYR A 5 -9.75 -2.56 -2.41
C TYR A 5 -8.44 -2.46 -1.62
N PHE A 6 -8.41 -1.62 -0.60
CA PHE A 6 -7.25 -1.46 0.25
C PHE A 6 -7.65 -1.29 1.72
N THR A 7 -6.84 -1.85 2.64
CA THR A 7 -6.98 -1.63 4.07
C THR A 7 -5.62 -1.67 4.79
N LEU A 8 -5.44 -0.81 5.78
CA LEU A 8 -4.38 -0.90 6.79
C LEU A 8 -4.87 -1.61 8.06
N SER A 9 -6.13 -2.02 8.09
CA SER A 9 -6.77 -2.71 9.22
C SER A 9 -6.86 -1.88 10.52
N ASP A 10 -7.12 -0.57 10.44
CA ASP A 10 -7.24 0.33 11.58
C ASP A 10 -8.42 -0.06 12.48
N ASN A 11 -8.15 -0.38 13.73
CA ASN A 11 -9.15 -0.81 14.73
C ASN A 11 -8.87 -0.29 16.15
N HIS A 12 -7.86 0.54 16.33
CA HIS A 12 -7.44 1.08 17.61
C HIS A 12 -8.07 2.44 17.88
N TYR A 13 -9.32 2.43 18.37
CA TYR A 13 -10.10 3.62 18.72
C TYR A 13 -10.64 3.48 20.15
N ASP A 14 -10.68 4.56 20.90
CA ASP A 14 -11.00 4.56 22.34
C ASP A 14 -12.39 3.96 22.67
N ASP A 15 -13.39 4.18 21.82
CA ASP A 15 -14.76 3.69 21.99
C ASP A 15 -15.09 2.46 21.14
N ASN A 16 -14.10 1.82 20.55
CA ASN A 16 -14.31 0.70 19.64
C ASN A 16 -14.73 -0.57 20.37
N THR A 17 -15.91 -1.08 20.02
CA THR A 17 -16.44 -2.36 20.51
C THR A 17 -16.17 -3.53 19.57
N ARG A 18 -15.70 -3.27 18.33
CA ARG A 18 -15.34 -4.29 17.35
C ARG A 18 -14.02 -4.95 17.73
N SER A 19 -14.03 -6.26 17.98
CA SER A 19 -12.79 -7.02 18.23
C SER A 19 -11.90 -7.06 16.99
N SER A 20 -10.59 -7.22 17.20
CA SER A 20 -9.65 -7.42 16.09
C SER A 20 -9.99 -8.68 15.26
N ASN A 21 -10.44 -9.75 15.92
CA ASN A 21 -10.86 -10.98 15.23
C ASN A 21 -12.05 -10.74 14.31
N GLN A 22 -13.05 -9.99 14.78
CA GLN A 22 -14.20 -9.61 13.94
C GLN A 22 -13.75 -8.76 12.75
N PHE A 23 -12.84 -7.80 12.98
CA PHE A 23 -12.39 -6.93 11.90
C PHE A 23 -11.57 -7.69 10.84
N VAL A 24 -10.74 -8.65 11.23
CA VAL A 24 -10.02 -9.52 10.27
C VAL A 24 -11.00 -10.34 9.43
N ALA A 25 -12.09 -10.83 10.03
CA ALA A 25 -13.16 -11.50 9.29
C ALA A 25 -13.88 -10.56 8.33
N ASP A 26 -14.20 -9.33 8.75
CA ASP A 26 -14.81 -8.30 7.91
C ASP A 26 -13.91 -7.94 6.72
N ILE A 27 -12.62 -7.70 6.94
CA ILE A 27 -11.61 -7.43 5.91
C ILE A 27 -11.55 -8.56 4.89
N THR A 28 -11.55 -9.81 5.36
CA THR A 28 -11.54 -10.98 4.47
C THR A 28 -12.79 -11.00 3.60
N ALA A 29 -13.96 -10.76 4.19
CA ALA A 29 -15.23 -10.69 3.45
C ALA A 29 -15.28 -9.51 2.47
N GLU A 30 -14.70 -8.36 2.81
CA GLU A 30 -14.59 -7.19 1.94
C GLU A 30 -13.67 -7.47 0.75
N ALA A 31 -12.53 -8.15 0.96
CA ALA A 31 -11.62 -8.55 -0.12
C ALA A 31 -12.29 -9.53 -1.10
N LEU A 32 -13.08 -10.50 -0.60
CA LEU A 32 -13.90 -11.39 -1.45
C LEU A 32 -14.98 -10.60 -2.20
N TYR A 33 -15.58 -9.62 -1.54
CA TYR A 33 -16.61 -8.77 -2.15
C TYR A 33 -16.03 -7.85 -3.24
N ALA A 34 -14.76 -7.46 -3.14
CA ALA A 34 -14.07 -6.70 -4.16
C ALA A 34 -14.12 -7.39 -5.54
N GLU A 35 -13.88 -8.70 -5.62
CA GLU A 35 -14.04 -9.45 -6.88
C GLU A 35 -15.48 -9.44 -7.35
N LYS A 36 -16.45 -9.61 -6.44
CA LYS A 36 -17.86 -9.66 -6.78
C LYS A 36 -18.36 -8.37 -7.43
N VAL A 37 -17.87 -7.21 -6.97
CA VAL A 37 -18.25 -5.91 -7.54
C VAL A 37 -17.36 -5.48 -8.72
N GLY A 38 -16.39 -6.30 -9.12
CA GLY A 38 -15.56 -6.05 -10.30
C GLY A 38 -14.32 -5.18 -10.04
N MET A 39 -13.85 -5.06 -8.81
CA MET A 39 -12.55 -4.46 -8.53
C MET A 39 -11.40 -5.28 -9.13
N HIS A 40 -10.30 -4.62 -9.43
CA HIS A 40 -9.12 -5.21 -10.04
C HIS A 40 -8.27 -6.00 -9.04
N SER A 41 -8.13 -5.49 -7.81
CA SER A 41 -7.17 -6.00 -6.84
C SER A 41 -7.65 -5.84 -5.40
N ALA A 42 -7.02 -6.60 -4.49
CA ALA A 42 -7.13 -6.44 -3.05
C ALA A 42 -5.75 -6.27 -2.43
N TRP A 43 -5.56 -5.21 -1.65
CA TRP A 43 -4.33 -4.77 -1.03
C TRP A 43 -4.47 -4.75 0.49
N ILE A 44 -3.67 -5.57 1.17
CA ILE A 44 -3.78 -5.77 2.62
C ILE A 44 -2.49 -5.30 3.30
N GLY A 45 -2.60 -4.36 4.23
CA GLY A 45 -1.48 -3.83 5.00
C GLY A 45 -0.92 -4.83 6.01
N GLU A 46 0.38 -4.70 6.32
CA GLU A 46 1.09 -5.42 7.38
C GLU A 46 1.46 -4.43 8.48
N HIS A 47 0.98 -4.69 9.70
CA HIS A 47 1.32 -3.91 10.89
C HIS A 47 1.50 -4.80 12.11
N HIS A 48 2.46 -4.41 12.98
CA HIS A 48 2.80 -5.14 14.19
C HIS A 48 2.80 -4.19 15.39
N PHE A 49 2.11 -4.56 16.47
CA PHE A 49 2.21 -3.93 17.80
C PHE A 49 1.89 -2.41 17.85
N ASN A 50 1.25 -1.85 16.83
CA ASN A 50 0.96 -0.42 16.76
C ASN A 50 -0.52 -0.12 16.48
N SER A 51 -0.88 1.17 16.48
CA SER A 51 -2.25 1.64 16.32
C SER A 51 -2.76 1.67 14.88
N LEU A 52 -1.89 1.50 13.88
CA LEU A 52 -2.29 1.60 12.47
C LEU A 52 -3.08 0.42 11.98
N GLY A 53 -2.81 -0.77 12.52
CA GLY A 53 -3.53 -1.94 12.07
C GLY A 53 -3.46 -3.12 13.02
N VAL A 54 -4.37 -4.06 12.82
CA VAL A 54 -4.49 -5.29 13.62
C VAL A 54 -4.06 -6.54 12.86
N LEU A 55 -3.67 -6.40 11.58
CA LEU A 55 -3.30 -7.54 10.74
C LEU A 55 -1.79 -7.59 10.51
N SER A 56 -1.17 -8.67 10.99
CA SER A 56 0.27 -8.90 10.90
C SER A 56 0.71 -9.90 9.82
N CYS A 57 -0.22 -10.68 9.28
CA CYS A 57 0.06 -11.73 8.29
C CYS A 57 -0.84 -11.58 7.06
N PRO A 58 -0.61 -10.56 6.22
CA PRO A 58 -1.43 -10.32 5.02
C PRO A 58 -1.36 -11.48 4.03
N ASP A 59 -0.24 -12.19 3.96
CA ASP A 59 -0.03 -13.36 3.11
C ASP A 59 -1.04 -14.48 3.38
N LEU A 60 -1.38 -14.73 4.66
CA LEU A 60 -2.37 -15.75 5.03
C LEU A 60 -3.78 -15.36 4.62
N VAL A 61 -4.16 -14.09 4.82
CA VAL A 61 -5.47 -13.58 4.37
C VAL A 61 -5.55 -13.62 2.84
N LEU A 62 -4.50 -13.20 2.16
CA LEU A 62 -4.43 -13.22 0.70
C LEU A 62 -4.43 -14.63 0.13
N ALA A 63 -3.85 -15.62 0.81
CA ALA A 63 -3.93 -17.02 0.42
C ALA A 63 -5.38 -17.54 0.52
N TYR A 64 -6.10 -17.19 1.59
CA TYR A 64 -7.52 -17.51 1.72
C TYR A 64 -8.35 -16.84 0.62
N VAL A 65 -8.10 -15.56 0.34
CA VAL A 65 -8.79 -14.83 -0.74
C VAL A 65 -8.45 -15.44 -2.11
N ALA A 66 -7.20 -15.85 -2.34
CA ALA A 66 -6.78 -16.52 -3.58
C ALA A 66 -7.59 -17.78 -3.88
N ALA A 67 -7.83 -18.60 -2.85
CA ALA A 67 -8.58 -19.84 -2.95
C ALA A 67 -10.08 -19.64 -3.25
N ASN A 68 -10.62 -18.44 -2.96
CA ASN A 68 -12.03 -18.10 -3.09
C ASN A 68 -12.33 -17.08 -4.19
N THR A 69 -11.34 -16.74 -5.01
CA THR A 69 -11.45 -15.78 -6.13
C THR A 69 -10.77 -16.33 -7.37
N THR A 70 -11.09 -15.78 -8.55
CA THR A 70 -10.55 -16.27 -9.83
C THR A 70 -9.86 -15.20 -10.66
N ARG A 71 -10.15 -13.91 -10.43
CA ARG A 71 -9.64 -12.77 -11.22
C ARG A 71 -8.92 -11.72 -10.39
N LEU A 72 -9.32 -11.55 -9.14
CA LEU A 72 -8.80 -10.53 -8.25
C LEU A 72 -7.28 -10.66 -8.10
N ARG A 73 -6.54 -9.59 -8.37
CA ARG A 73 -5.12 -9.54 -8.05
C ARG A 73 -4.92 -9.32 -6.56
N LEU A 74 -3.82 -9.81 -6.03
CA LEU A 74 -3.59 -9.99 -4.59
C LEU A 74 -2.26 -9.37 -4.21
N ALA A 75 -2.26 -8.45 -3.25
CA ALA A 75 -1.03 -7.76 -2.88
C ALA A 75 -0.95 -7.39 -1.40
N PRO A 76 0.25 -7.45 -0.79
CA PRO A 76 0.49 -6.77 0.47
C PRO A 76 0.57 -5.26 0.22
N ALA A 77 0.19 -4.45 1.20
CA ALA A 77 0.29 -2.99 1.09
C ALA A 77 0.76 -2.32 2.38
N VAL A 78 2.02 -2.59 2.73
CA VAL A 78 3.09 -3.30 2.02
C VAL A 78 3.63 -4.44 2.89
N ASN A 79 4.34 -5.41 2.32
CA ASN A 79 5.20 -6.29 3.11
C ASN A 79 6.34 -5.46 3.71
N VAL A 80 6.46 -5.44 5.05
CA VAL A 80 7.53 -4.71 5.74
C VAL A 80 8.81 -5.54 5.67
N LEU A 81 9.43 -5.53 4.49
CA LEU A 81 10.50 -6.45 4.12
C LEU A 81 11.66 -6.56 5.13
N PRO A 82 12.11 -5.47 5.81
CA PRO A 82 13.17 -5.59 6.81
C PRO A 82 12.84 -6.49 8.00
N LEU A 83 11.57 -6.73 8.31
CA LEU A 83 11.14 -7.59 9.41
C LEU A 83 11.19 -9.08 9.05
N HIS A 84 11.48 -9.40 7.78
CA HIS A 84 11.43 -10.74 7.23
C HIS A 84 12.76 -11.17 6.62
N HIS A 85 13.05 -12.47 6.66
CA HIS A 85 14.21 -13.00 5.94
C HIS A 85 13.89 -13.09 4.44
N PRO A 86 14.72 -12.54 3.53
CA PRO A 86 14.41 -12.44 2.10
C PRO A 86 14.19 -13.80 1.40
N ILE A 87 14.83 -14.87 1.85
CA ILE A 87 14.57 -16.24 1.37
C ILE A 87 13.11 -16.62 1.67
N ARG A 88 12.64 -16.41 2.92
CA ARG A 88 11.26 -16.75 3.29
C ARG A 88 10.24 -15.92 2.51
N VAL A 89 10.50 -14.63 2.34
CA VAL A 89 9.66 -13.75 1.51
C VAL A 89 9.59 -14.27 0.08
N ALA A 90 10.73 -14.63 -0.50
CA ALA A 90 10.77 -15.16 -1.87
C ALA A 90 9.99 -16.47 -2.00
N GLU A 91 10.08 -17.38 -1.04
CA GLU A 91 9.32 -18.64 -1.02
C GLU A 91 7.81 -18.41 -0.85
N GLN A 92 7.40 -17.58 0.11
CA GLN A 92 6.00 -17.30 0.44
C GLN A 92 5.26 -16.69 -0.75
N TRP A 93 5.81 -15.63 -1.34
CA TRP A 93 5.14 -14.94 -2.45
C TRP A 93 5.21 -15.73 -3.76
N ALA A 94 6.26 -16.52 -4.00
CA ALA A 94 6.27 -17.46 -5.12
C ALA A 94 5.21 -18.55 -4.96
N THR A 95 5.02 -19.05 -3.73
CA THR A 95 3.97 -20.05 -3.43
C THR A 95 2.58 -19.45 -3.63
N LEU A 96 2.34 -18.23 -3.14
CA LEU A 96 1.05 -17.56 -3.34
C LEU A 96 0.79 -17.25 -4.81
N ASP A 97 1.80 -16.87 -5.58
CA ASP A 97 1.69 -16.64 -7.01
C ASP A 97 1.26 -17.93 -7.75
N LEU A 98 1.87 -19.06 -7.38
CA LEU A 98 1.48 -20.37 -7.90
C LEU A 98 0.02 -20.73 -7.52
N LEU A 99 -0.33 -20.61 -6.24
CA LEU A 99 -1.67 -20.95 -5.73
C LEU A 99 -2.77 -20.08 -6.33
N SER A 100 -2.46 -18.82 -6.62
CA SER A 100 -3.39 -17.87 -7.23
C SER A 100 -3.48 -17.97 -8.75
N GLY A 101 -2.60 -18.76 -9.40
CA GLY A 101 -2.54 -18.81 -10.86
C GLY A 101 -1.95 -17.54 -11.48
N GLY A 102 -0.96 -16.92 -10.84
CA GLY A 102 -0.25 -15.75 -11.36
C GLY A 102 -0.96 -14.41 -11.10
N ARG A 103 -1.69 -14.28 -9.98
CA ARG A 103 -2.42 -13.06 -9.62
C ARG A 103 -1.76 -12.22 -8.54
N VAL A 104 -0.54 -12.52 -8.13
CA VAL A 104 0.18 -11.75 -7.12
C VAL A 104 0.79 -10.48 -7.71
N ASP A 105 0.63 -9.37 -6.99
CA ASP A 105 1.42 -8.14 -7.09
C ASP A 105 2.21 -7.99 -5.79
N PHE A 106 3.53 -8.01 -5.83
CA PHE A 106 4.34 -7.93 -4.62
C PHE A 106 4.72 -6.49 -4.33
N ALA A 107 4.12 -5.90 -3.31
CA ALA A 107 4.52 -4.59 -2.83
C ALA A 107 5.28 -4.71 -1.51
N CYS A 108 6.39 -3.99 -1.41
CA CYS A 108 7.21 -3.97 -0.21
C CYS A 108 7.60 -2.55 0.19
N GLY A 109 7.93 -2.41 1.44
CA GLY A 109 8.32 -1.14 2.02
C GLY A 109 9.28 -1.34 3.18
N ARG A 110 9.84 -0.22 3.63
CA ARG A 110 10.78 -0.18 4.74
C ARG A 110 10.10 -0.26 6.11
N GLY A 111 8.81 0.12 6.18
CA GLY A 111 8.18 0.43 7.44
C GLY A 111 8.74 1.73 8.05
N TYR A 112 8.12 2.22 9.11
CA TYR A 112 8.49 3.52 9.73
C TYR A 112 8.34 3.52 11.26
N ASP A 113 7.78 2.49 11.85
CA ASP A 113 7.60 2.40 13.30
C ASP A 113 8.70 1.57 13.94
N LYS A 114 9.57 2.20 14.73
CA LYS A 114 10.64 1.52 15.47
C LYS A 114 10.12 0.42 16.39
N ARG A 115 8.89 0.53 16.89
CA ARG A 115 8.28 -0.47 17.77
C ARG A 115 8.01 -1.79 17.05
N GLU A 116 7.82 -1.77 15.73
CA GLU A 116 7.69 -2.98 14.93
C GLU A 116 9.02 -3.72 14.80
N TYR A 117 10.15 -3.01 14.81
CA TYR A 117 11.49 -3.60 14.63
C TYR A 117 12.06 -4.25 15.89
N LEU A 118 11.83 -3.63 17.06
CA LEU A 118 12.45 -4.05 18.31
C LEU A 118 12.15 -5.52 18.69
N PRO A 119 10.88 -6.00 18.65
CA PRO A 119 10.57 -7.38 19.01
C PRO A 119 11.17 -8.43 18.06
N PHE A 120 11.44 -8.04 16.81
CA PHE A 120 12.07 -8.91 15.81
C PHE A 120 13.59 -8.84 15.83
N HIS A 121 14.20 -8.06 16.74
CA HIS A 121 15.65 -7.86 16.85
C HIS A 121 16.31 -7.35 15.58
N VAL A 122 15.58 -6.53 14.79
CA VAL A 122 16.09 -5.90 13.57
C VAL A 122 16.53 -4.47 13.87
N SER A 123 17.70 -4.08 13.35
CA SER A 123 18.20 -2.69 13.48
C SER A 123 17.33 -1.71 12.72
N PHE A 124 16.69 -0.78 13.45
CA PHE A 124 15.92 0.29 12.83
C PHE A 124 16.82 1.32 12.13
N GLU A 125 18.00 1.54 12.64
CA GLU A 125 19.00 2.46 12.10
C GLU A 125 19.53 1.99 10.74
N ASP A 126 19.65 0.66 10.54
CA ASP A 126 20.13 0.04 9.30
C ASP A 126 19.00 -0.29 8.31
N ASN A 127 17.75 0.03 8.61
CA ASN A 127 16.59 -0.45 7.88
C ASN A 127 16.59 -0.12 6.38
N GLN A 128 17.20 0.99 5.96
CA GLN A 128 17.35 1.33 4.55
C GLN A 128 18.21 0.29 3.82
N GLY A 129 19.38 -0.03 4.37
CA GLY A 129 20.29 -1.03 3.78
C GLY A 129 19.70 -2.44 3.81
N ILE A 130 19.05 -2.82 4.91
CA ILE A 130 18.34 -4.09 5.05
C ILE A 130 17.26 -4.22 3.99
N PHE A 131 16.47 -3.16 3.78
CA PHE A 131 15.41 -3.12 2.78
C PHE A 131 15.94 -3.24 1.34
N GLU A 132 16.96 -2.45 0.98
CA GLU A 132 17.53 -2.44 -0.37
C GLU A 132 18.16 -3.79 -0.70
N GLU A 133 19.03 -4.31 0.17
CA GLU A 133 19.67 -5.62 -0.01
C GLU A 133 18.63 -6.75 -0.04
N GLY A 134 17.64 -6.70 0.86
CA GLY A 134 16.55 -7.68 0.91
C GLY A 134 15.71 -7.71 -0.37
N LEU A 135 15.33 -6.55 -0.92
CA LEU A 135 14.55 -6.47 -2.16
C LEU A 135 15.33 -6.99 -3.38
N GLU A 136 16.60 -6.63 -3.49
CA GLU A 136 17.47 -7.15 -4.57
C GLU A 136 17.58 -8.67 -4.47
N LEU A 137 17.75 -9.22 -3.27
CA LEU A 137 17.81 -10.66 -3.03
C LEU A 137 16.50 -11.39 -3.37
N VAL A 138 15.37 -10.89 -2.93
CA VAL A 138 14.05 -11.47 -3.24
C VAL A 138 13.87 -11.58 -4.76
N ARG A 139 14.13 -10.49 -5.48
CA ARG A 139 14.02 -10.47 -6.94
C ARG A 139 15.02 -11.42 -7.61
N LYS A 140 16.27 -11.45 -7.16
CA LYS A 140 17.30 -12.37 -7.65
C LYS A 140 16.90 -13.83 -7.43
N LEU A 141 16.36 -14.16 -6.25
CA LEU A 141 15.88 -15.50 -5.92
C LEU A 141 14.73 -15.94 -6.84
N TRP A 142 13.81 -15.06 -7.22
CA TRP A 142 12.74 -15.38 -8.18
C TRP A 142 13.24 -15.60 -9.60
N GLN A 143 14.22 -14.81 -10.05
CA GLN A 143 14.68 -14.77 -11.45
C GLN A 143 15.73 -15.84 -11.76
N THR A 144 16.52 -16.26 -10.75
CA THR A 144 17.63 -17.19 -10.98
C THR A 144 17.15 -18.64 -10.87
N GLU A 145 17.34 -19.44 -11.93
CA GLU A 145 16.97 -20.86 -11.93
C GLU A 145 17.95 -21.74 -11.13
N GLY A 146 19.22 -21.36 -11.09
CA GLY A 146 20.28 -22.06 -10.37
C GLY A 146 20.31 -21.77 -8.88
N ARG A 147 21.35 -22.29 -8.24
CA ARG A 147 21.69 -21.98 -6.84
C ARG A 147 22.47 -20.68 -6.79
N ILE A 148 22.28 -19.91 -5.75
CA ILE A 148 22.98 -18.65 -5.52
C ILE A 148 23.59 -18.63 -4.12
N SER A 149 24.76 -18.01 -4.00
CA SER A 149 25.35 -17.58 -2.75
C SER A 149 25.31 -16.05 -2.67
N HIS A 150 25.21 -15.55 -1.44
CA HIS A 150 25.22 -14.11 -1.16
C HIS A 150 25.99 -13.82 0.13
N HIS A 151 26.92 -12.88 0.06
CA HIS A 151 27.74 -12.43 1.19
C HIS A 151 27.68 -10.90 1.26
N GLY A 152 26.51 -10.39 1.64
CA GLY A 152 26.25 -8.96 1.78
C GLY A 152 26.52 -8.44 3.19
N LYS A 153 26.11 -7.20 3.42
CA LYS A 153 26.23 -6.54 4.72
C LYS A 153 25.22 -7.09 5.74
N HIS A 154 23.99 -7.34 5.29
CA HIS A 154 22.86 -7.68 6.16
C HIS A 154 22.46 -9.16 6.05
N TYR A 155 22.69 -9.77 4.89
CA TYR A 155 22.33 -11.17 4.64
C TYR A 155 23.52 -11.96 4.14
N ARG A 156 23.60 -13.21 4.64
CA ARG A 156 24.65 -14.14 4.21
C ARG A 156 24.10 -15.55 4.12
N PHE A 157 24.28 -16.19 2.97
CA PHE A 157 23.94 -17.58 2.75
C PHE A 157 24.70 -18.16 1.56
N ASP A 158 24.83 -19.49 1.53
CA ASP A 158 25.53 -20.22 0.47
C ASP A 158 24.62 -21.28 -0.13
N ASP A 159 24.76 -21.45 -1.44
CA ASP A 159 24.20 -22.56 -2.21
C ASP A 159 22.66 -22.72 -2.07
N VAL A 160 21.92 -21.61 -2.12
CA VAL A 160 20.45 -21.59 -1.96
C VAL A 160 19.76 -21.58 -3.33
N ARG A 161 18.74 -22.40 -3.47
CA ARG A 161 17.75 -22.36 -4.56
C ARG A 161 16.36 -22.44 -3.93
N ILE A 162 15.52 -21.44 -4.17
CA ILE A 162 14.14 -21.50 -3.72
C ILE A 162 13.27 -22.35 -4.64
N THR A 163 12.29 -23.02 -4.05
CA THR A 163 11.22 -23.75 -4.74
C THR A 163 9.91 -23.60 -3.92
N PRO A 164 8.74 -23.34 -4.56
CA PRO A 164 8.57 -23.16 -6.01
C PRO A 164 9.13 -21.82 -6.51
N LYS A 165 9.13 -21.65 -7.84
CA LYS A 165 9.34 -20.35 -8.49
C LYS A 165 7.98 -19.71 -8.79
N PRO A 166 7.88 -18.36 -8.84
CA PRO A 166 6.65 -17.73 -9.27
C PRO A 166 6.30 -18.09 -10.71
N ILE A 167 5.01 -18.09 -11.04
CA ILE A 167 4.53 -18.27 -12.42
C ILE A 167 4.84 -17.02 -13.23
N GLN A 168 4.60 -15.85 -12.64
CA GLN A 168 4.88 -14.56 -13.28
C GLN A 168 6.39 -14.30 -13.37
N ARG A 169 6.89 -13.98 -14.55
CA ARG A 169 8.33 -13.75 -14.79
C ARG A 169 8.56 -12.53 -15.67
N PRO A 170 8.89 -11.39 -15.08
CA PRO A 170 9.10 -11.13 -13.64
C PRO A 170 7.78 -11.07 -12.86
N LEU A 171 7.83 -11.41 -11.56
CA LEU A 171 6.71 -11.13 -10.66
C LEU A 171 6.58 -9.62 -10.49
N PRO A 172 5.41 -9.02 -10.74
CA PRO A 172 5.20 -7.59 -10.59
C PRO A 172 5.58 -7.13 -9.19
N THR A 173 6.49 -6.16 -9.11
CA THR A 173 7.07 -5.70 -7.84
C THR A 173 6.91 -4.20 -7.72
N TYR A 174 6.46 -3.75 -6.54
CA TYR A 174 6.20 -2.34 -6.24
C TYR A 174 6.92 -1.91 -4.97
N VAL A 175 7.32 -0.66 -4.92
CA VAL A 175 7.87 -0.03 -3.72
C VAL A 175 6.87 0.98 -3.16
N GLY A 176 6.48 0.80 -1.90
CA GLY A 176 5.72 1.81 -1.16
C GLY A 176 6.63 2.99 -0.82
N SER A 177 6.27 4.20 -1.24
CA SER A 177 7.17 5.35 -1.15
C SER A 177 6.54 6.59 -0.52
N PHE A 178 7.31 7.16 0.44
CA PHE A 178 7.11 8.48 1.02
C PHE A 178 8.35 9.38 0.88
N SER A 179 9.42 8.91 0.22
CA SER A 179 10.72 9.59 0.23
C SER A 179 11.47 9.47 -1.08
N LYS A 180 12.35 10.44 -1.37
CA LYS A 180 13.21 10.40 -2.55
C LYS A 180 14.07 9.12 -2.64
N PRO A 181 14.72 8.61 -1.56
CA PRO A 181 15.46 7.34 -1.64
C PRO A 181 14.62 6.15 -2.07
N SER A 182 13.34 6.07 -1.66
CA SER A 182 12.45 4.98 -2.09
C SER A 182 12.05 5.11 -3.55
N ILE A 183 11.85 6.33 -4.07
CA ILE A 183 11.60 6.58 -5.50
C ILE A 183 12.84 6.19 -6.32
N GLU A 184 14.03 6.56 -5.85
CA GLU A 184 15.31 6.21 -6.47
C GLU A 184 15.49 4.69 -6.56
N LEU A 185 15.23 3.97 -5.47
CA LEU A 185 15.31 2.51 -5.42
C LEU A 185 14.34 1.86 -6.41
N ALA A 186 13.07 2.29 -6.41
CA ALA A 186 12.06 1.78 -7.35
C ALA A 186 12.50 1.99 -8.81
N ALA A 187 12.94 3.20 -9.14
CA ALA A 187 13.41 3.55 -10.47
C ALA A 187 14.63 2.74 -10.90
N ARG A 188 15.65 2.63 -10.04
CA ARG A 188 16.89 1.87 -10.28
C ARG A 188 16.62 0.38 -10.54
N LEU A 189 15.66 -0.19 -9.80
CA LEU A 189 15.30 -1.59 -9.93
C LEU A 189 14.23 -1.85 -11.01
N GLY A 190 13.62 -0.82 -11.61
CA GLY A 190 12.51 -0.96 -12.54
C GLY A 190 11.26 -1.55 -11.89
N CYS A 191 11.04 -1.23 -10.59
CA CYS A 191 9.85 -1.60 -9.85
C CYS A 191 8.74 -0.56 -10.04
N GLY A 192 7.47 -0.95 -9.94
CA GLY A 192 6.36 -0.01 -9.81
C GLY A 192 6.44 0.80 -8.51
N LEU A 193 5.67 1.87 -8.42
CA LEU A 193 5.65 2.78 -7.27
C LEU A 193 4.22 2.91 -6.73
N ILE A 194 4.07 2.81 -5.41
CA ILE A 194 2.82 3.11 -4.71
C ILE A 194 3.02 4.33 -3.84
N VAL A 195 2.15 5.33 -3.99
CA VAL A 195 2.25 6.63 -3.33
C VAL A 195 0.95 6.95 -2.58
N ALA A 196 1.08 7.47 -1.37
CA ALA A 196 -0.05 8.08 -0.68
C ALA A 196 -0.18 9.56 -1.08
N PRO A 197 -1.33 10.01 -1.61
CA PRO A 197 -1.49 11.37 -2.15
C PRO A 197 -1.17 12.47 -1.14
N PHE A 198 -1.57 12.32 0.13
CA PHE A 198 -1.27 13.29 1.18
C PHE A 198 0.25 13.46 1.38
N ALA A 199 1.00 12.36 1.35
CA ALA A 199 2.45 12.41 1.49
C ALA A 199 3.12 12.99 0.24
N ALA A 200 2.59 12.70 -0.95
CA ALA A 200 3.03 13.30 -2.20
C ALA A 200 2.83 14.82 -2.19
N ALA A 201 1.66 15.29 -1.74
CA ALA A 201 1.37 16.72 -1.63
C ALA A 201 2.29 17.43 -0.63
N MET A 202 2.57 16.78 0.52
CA MET A 202 3.39 17.35 1.57
C MET A 202 4.89 17.40 1.22
N SER A 203 5.40 16.36 0.55
CA SER A 203 6.85 16.21 0.33
C SER A 203 7.31 16.60 -1.07
N PHE A 204 6.43 16.60 -2.06
CA PHE A 204 6.78 16.76 -3.47
C PHE A 204 5.93 17.80 -4.21
N GLY A 205 4.84 18.29 -3.60
CA GLY A 205 3.90 19.22 -4.22
C GLY A 205 2.70 18.56 -4.90
N GLY A 206 2.66 17.23 -5.00
CA GLY A 206 1.53 16.46 -5.50
C GLY A 206 1.91 15.20 -6.27
N LEU A 207 0.89 14.48 -6.73
CA LEU A 207 1.07 13.22 -7.45
C LEU A 207 1.81 13.38 -8.79
N LYS A 208 1.51 14.46 -9.54
CA LYS A 208 2.19 14.71 -10.82
C LYS A 208 3.70 14.90 -10.64
N GLN A 209 4.12 15.66 -9.63
CA GLN A 209 5.52 15.88 -9.34
C GLN A 209 6.25 14.58 -8.94
N VAL A 210 5.56 13.69 -8.23
CA VAL A 210 6.11 12.35 -7.94
C VAL A 210 6.24 11.52 -9.21
N ALA A 211 5.24 11.53 -10.08
CA ALA A 211 5.29 10.82 -11.36
C ALA A 211 6.44 11.32 -12.24
N ASP A 212 6.58 12.64 -12.39
CA ASP A 212 7.65 13.26 -13.16
C ASP A 212 9.04 12.87 -12.61
N LEU A 213 9.22 13.00 -11.28
CA LEU A 213 10.46 12.61 -10.60
C LEU A 213 10.81 11.14 -10.81
N TYR A 214 9.81 10.26 -10.70
CA TYR A 214 10.00 8.82 -10.90
C TYR A 214 10.39 8.49 -12.34
N HIS A 215 9.73 9.11 -13.33
CA HIS A 215 10.04 8.92 -14.75
C HIS A 215 11.44 9.44 -15.10
N GLU A 216 11.80 10.63 -14.65
CA GLU A 216 13.14 11.20 -14.85
C GLU A 216 14.22 10.32 -14.21
N THR A 217 13.97 9.83 -12.99
CA THR A 217 14.91 8.94 -12.29
C THR A 217 15.04 7.60 -12.99
N SER A 218 13.95 7.00 -13.47
CA SER A 218 13.98 5.77 -14.26
C SER A 218 14.81 5.92 -15.53
N ALA A 219 14.61 7.04 -16.24
CA ALA A 219 15.38 7.34 -17.46
C ALA A 219 16.88 7.49 -17.17
N LYS A 220 17.29 8.13 -16.06
CA LYS A 220 18.69 8.24 -15.63
C LYS A 220 19.34 6.87 -15.41
N HIS A 221 18.57 5.88 -14.95
CA HIS A 221 19.05 4.50 -14.77
C HIS A 221 18.89 3.62 -16.03
N GLY A 222 18.44 4.18 -17.14
CA GLY A 222 18.19 3.42 -18.38
C GLY A 222 17.10 2.35 -18.23
N LYS A 223 16.12 2.60 -17.33
CA LYS A 223 15.00 1.71 -17.07
C LYS A 223 13.71 2.27 -17.64
N ALA A 224 12.87 1.40 -18.21
CA ALA A 224 11.48 1.74 -18.42
C ALA A 224 10.79 1.93 -17.05
N PRO A 225 9.99 2.99 -16.85
CA PRO A 225 9.26 3.18 -15.61
C PRO A 225 8.26 2.04 -15.41
N GLY A 226 8.18 1.53 -14.18
CA GLY A 226 7.14 0.59 -13.80
C GLY A 226 5.79 1.28 -13.60
N ARG A 227 4.77 0.51 -13.25
CA ARG A 227 3.40 1.01 -13.05
C ARG A 227 3.34 1.95 -11.84
N LEU A 228 2.68 3.10 -12.01
CA LEU A 228 2.39 4.05 -10.93
C LEU A 228 1.02 3.77 -10.33
N MET A 229 0.96 3.73 -9.02
CA MET A 229 -0.26 3.52 -8.24
C MET A 229 -0.33 4.49 -7.06
N CYS A 230 -1.53 4.82 -6.61
CA CYS A 230 -1.72 5.58 -5.38
C CYS A 230 -2.86 5.02 -4.52
N SER A 231 -2.79 5.29 -3.20
CA SER A 231 -3.79 4.86 -2.23
C SER A 231 -4.59 6.05 -1.70
N TYR A 232 -5.90 6.01 -1.82
CA TYR A 232 -6.78 7.07 -1.33
C TYR A 232 -7.70 6.59 -0.22
N PHE A 233 -7.81 7.36 0.86
CA PHE A 233 -8.96 7.30 1.76
C PHE A 233 -10.21 7.68 1.00
N THR A 234 -11.30 6.92 1.17
CA THR A 234 -12.50 7.09 0.34
C THR A 234 -13.75 7.22 1.19
N HIS A 235 -14.49 8.31 0.98
CA HIS A 235 -15.73 8.61 1.68
C HIS A 235 -16.75 9.19 0.71
N PHE A 236 -17.90 8.53 0.56
CA PHE A 236 -19.04 9.11 -0.14
C PHE A 236 -19.81 10.07 0.76
N ALA A 237 -20.24 11.19 0.21
CA ALA A 237 -21.05 12.18 0.87
C ALA A 237 -21.89 12.94 -0.17
N ASP A 238 -23.20 12.90 -0.06
CA ASP A 238 -24.13 13.53 -0.98
C ASP A 238 -24.68 14.86 -0.44
N ASP A 239 -24.50 15.09 0.86
CA ASP A 239 -24.90 16.31 1.53
C ASP A 239 -23.84 16.79 2.54
N LYS A 240 -24.06 17.98 3.09
CA LYS A 240 -23.13 18.61 4.02
C LYS A 240 -22.98 17.85 5.33
N ALA A 241 -24.03 17.22 5.83
CA ALA A 241 -23.97 16.47 7.08
C ALA A 241 -23.12 15.22 6.93
N GLN A 242 -23.26 14.51 5.81
CA GLN A 242 -22.42 13.35 5.45
C GLN A 242 -20.97 13.77 5.23
N GLU A 243 -20.73 14.91 4.57
CA GLU A 243 -19.38 15.44 4.36
C GLU A 243 -18.70 15.78 5.68
N ASP A 244 -19.40 16.43 6.62
CA ASP A 244 -18.87 16.78 7.93
C ASP A 244 -18.57 15.52 8.76
N ALA A 245 -19.43 14.50 8.73
CA ALA A 245 -19.23 13.23 9.38
C ALA A 245 -18.01 12.47 8.81
N ALA A 246 -17.84 12.49 7.49
CA ALA A 246 -16.69 11.87 6.82
C ALA A 246 -15.37 12.58 7.18
N ARG A 247 -15.37 13.91 7.22
CA ARG A 247 -14.21 14.72 7.65
C ARG A 247 -13.84 14.43 9.10
N ALA A 248 -14.83 14.39 10.00
CA ALA A 248 -14.61 14.06 11.40
C ALA A 248 -14.01 12.66 11.57
N ARG A 249 -14.52 11.67 10.82
CA ARG A 249 -14.01 10.30 10.80
C ARG A 249 -12.54 10.25 10.34
N GLN A 250 -12.20 10.97 9.29
CA GLN A 250 -10.82 11.01 8.78
C GLN A 250 -9.86 11.67 9.76
N ILE A 251 -10.27 12.77 10.40
CA ILE A 251 -9.48 13.44 11.44
C ILE A 251 -9.28 12.51 12.64
N ARG A 252 -10.32 11.80 13.04
CA ARG A 252 -10.26 10.81 14.12
C ARG A 252 -9.24 9.72 13.82
N TYR A 253 -9.25 9.16 12.61
CA TYR A 253 -8.25 8.18 12.16
C TYR A 253 -6.82 8.73 12.31
N TYR A 254 -6.56 9.96 11.86
CA TYR A 254 -5.26 10.57 12.02
C TYR A 254 -4.83 10.69 13.49
N LYS A 255 -5.74 11.11 14.37
CA LYS A 255 -5.44 11.33 15.79
C LYS A 255 -5.24 10.04 16.57
N GLU A 256 -6.10 9.05 16.36
CA GLU A 256 -6.14 7.85 17.20
C GLU A 256 -5.29 6.69 16.61
N CYS A 257 -5.13 6.63 15.29
CA CYS A 257 -4.37 5.55 14.66
C CYS A 257 -3.02 6.00 14.08
N VAL A 258 -2.98 7.10 13.33
CA VAL A 258 -1.77 7.50 12.59
C VAL A 258 -0.74 8.16 13.51
N ILE A 259 -1.11 9.22 14.21
CA ILE A 259 -0.18 9.97 15.07
C ILE A 259 0.51 9.07 16.10
N PRO A 260 -0.20 8.17 16.84
CA PRO A 260 0.45 7.29 17.80
C PRO A 260 1.39 6.25 17.19
N ALA A 261 1.24 5.96 15.89
CA ALA A 261 2.10 5.01 15.19
C ALA A 261 3.44 5.62 14.75
N PHE A 262 3.58 6.93 14.75
CA PHE A 262 4.85 7.58 14.42
C PHE A 262 5.72 7.80 15.67
N PRO A 263 7.07 7.77 15.52
CA PRO A 263 7.97 8.03 16.64
C PRO A 263 7.75 9.44 17.20
N GLY A 264 7.42 9.52 18.49
CA GLY A 264 7.04 10.77 19.15
C GLY A 264 8.20 11.71 19.50
N ASP A 265 9.47 11.27 19.40
CA ASP A 265 10.63 12.10 19.73
C ASP A 265 11.46 12.44 18.49
N PRO A 266 11.42 13.73 18.07
CA PRO A 266 12.22 14.22 16.96
C PRO A 266 13.73 14.04 17.12
N LYS A 267 14.21 14.00 18.37
CA LYS A 267 15.65 13.89 18.66
C LYS A 267 16.19 12.47 18.49
N SER A 268 15.32 11.47 18.63
CA SER A 268 15.67 10.06 18.47
C SER A 268 15.46 9.53 17.05
N ALA A 269 14.87 10.32 16.15
CA ALA A 269 14.61 9.90 14.77
C ALA A 269 15.88 9.99 13.91
N PRO A 270 16.28 8.92 13.20
CA PRO A 270 17.37 8.96 12.23
C PRO A 270 17.12 10.04 11.15
N PRO A 271 18.16 10.59 10.54
CA PRO A 271 18.03 11.63 9.51
C PRO A 271 17.06 11.27 8.37
N SER A 272 16.98 9.99 8.02
CA SER A 272 16.07 9.45 7.01
C SER A 272 14.58 9.46 7.41
N TYR A 273 14.26 9.77 8.69
CA TYR A 273 12.90 9.83 9.23
C TYR A 273 12.46 11.23 9.66
N ARG A 274 13.30 12.25 9.52
CA ARG A 274 12.95 13.62 9.92
C ARG A 274 11.71 14.16 9.21
N TYR A 275 11.48 13.75 7.97
CA TYR A 275 10.29 14.16 7.22
C TYR A 275 8.97 13.62 7.84
N PHE A 276 9.01 12.50 8.58
CA PHE A 276 7.84 12.01 9.31
C PHE A 276 7.46 12.92 10.49
N ILE A 277 8.43 13.58 11.10
CA ILE A 277 8.17 14.55 12.18
C ILE A 277 7.33 15.69 11.66
N ASP A 278 7.70 16.24 10.50
CA ASP A 278 6.94 17.31 9.86
C ASP A 278 5.53 16.87 9.49
N ILE A 279 5.37 15.58 9.11
CA ILE A 279 4.05 14.99 8.85
C ILE A 279 3.22 14.94 10.13
N VAL A 280 3.78 14.44 11.23
CA VAL A 280 3.08 14.35 12.53
C VAL A 280 2.69 15.73 13.04
N ASP A 281 3.58 16.71 12.99
CA ASP A 281 3.28 18.09 13.38
C ASP A 281 2.14 18.71 12.57
N ARG A 282 2.07 18.40 11.27
CA ARG A 282 0.95 18.83 10.42
C ARG A 282 -0.33 18.09 10.77
N LEU A 283 -0.27 16.78 11.00
CA LEU A 283 -1.44 15.98 11.37
C LEU A 283 -2.04 16.43 12.71
N HIS A 284 -1.23 16.87 13.67
CA HIS A 284 -1.73 17.47 14.92
C HIS A 284 -2.54 18.75 14.69
N LYS A 285 -2.24 19.50 13.64
CA LYS A 285 -2.84 20.80 13.31
C LYS A 285 -3.93 20.69 12.25
N VAL A 286 -4.11 19.50 11.63
CA VAL A 286 -5.06 19.31 10.54
C VAL A 286 -6.49 19.57 10.99
N LYS A 287 -7.22 20.37 10.20
CA LYS A 287 -8.62 20.72 10.40
C LYS A 287 -9.49 20.06 9.33
N PRO A 288 -10.81 19.98 9.53
CA PRO A 288 -11.72 19.43 8.53
C PRO A 288 -11.58 20.06 7.13
N GLU A 289 -11.36 21.38 7.08
CA GLU A 289 -11.18 22.13 5.83
C GLU A 289 -9.89 21.80 5.07
N ASP A 290 -8.87 21.28 5.75
CA ASP A 290 -7.58 20.90 5.14
C ASP A 290 -7.66 19.56 4.39
N LEU A 291 -8.74 18.80 4.59
CA LEU A 291 -8.98 17.55 3.86
C LEU A 291 -9.47 17.86 2.44
N THR A 292 -8.53 17.89 1.51
CA THR A 292 -8.77 18.18 0.10
C THR A 292 -8.55 16.97 -0.78
N GLU A 293 -8.77 17.11 -2.07
CA GLU A 293 -8.49 16.08 -3.09
C GLU A 293 -7.04 15.60 -3.12
N ASN A 294 -6.11 16.34 -2.48
CA ASN A 294 -4.72 15.93 -2.31
C ASN A 294 -4.52 14.90 -1.18
N SER A 295 -5.57 14.57 -0.43
CA SER A 295 -5.47 13.61 0.69
C SER A 295 -6.59 12.58 0.72
N VAL A 296 -7.81 12.95 0.32
CA VAL A 296 -8.99 12.09 0.41
C VAL A 296 -9.87 12.20 -0.85
N LEU A 297 -10.48 11.10 -1.25
CA LEU A 297 -11.63 11.09 -2.15
C LEU A 297 -12.87 11.30 -1.28
N LEU A 298 -13.46 12.50 -1.32
CA LEU A 298 -14.55 12.87 -0.46
C LEU A 298 -15.63 13.63 -1.23
N GLY A 299 -16.86 13.16 -1.16
CA GLY A 299 -18.02 13.81 -1.74
C GLY A 299 -18.88 12.90 -2.61
N SER A 300 -19.65 13.49 -3.53
CA SER A 300 -20.48 12.76 -4.47
C SER A 300 -19.63 11.97 -5.49
N SER A 301 -20.26 11.00 -6.14
CA SER A 301 -19.64 10.21 -7.22
C SER A 301 -19.05 11.10 -8.32
N ALA A 302 -19.71 12.20 -8.67
CA ALA A 302 -19.23 13.16 -9.66
C ALA A 302 -17.93 13.84 -9.20
N ARG A 303 -17.86 14.33 -7.96
CA ARG A 303 -16.66 14.97 -7.38
C ARG A 303 -15.48 13.99 -7.29
N ILE A 304 -15.73 12.75 -6.85
CA ILE A 304 -14.71 11.69 -6.81
C ILE A 304 -14.20 11.40 -8.23
N THR A 305 -15.09 11.30 -9.22
CA THR A 305 -14.73 11.07 -10.62
C THR A 305 -13.82 12.19 -11.16
N GLU A 306 -14.14 13.45 -10.90
CA GLU A 306 -13.30 14.58 -11.33
C GLU A 306 -11.90 14.54 -10.72
N THR A 307 -11.80 14.22 -9.43
CA THR A 307 -10.50 14.04 -8.77
C THR A 307 -9.68 12.92 -9.41
N LEU A 308 -10.32 11.78 -9.65
CA LEU A 308 -9.66 10.63 -10.26
C LEU A 308 -9.22 10.85 -11.72
N LYS A 309 -9.93 11.68 -12.48
CA LYS A 309 -9.47 12.11 -13.82
C LYS A 309 -8.15 12.87 -13.77
N LYS A 310 -7.94 13.70 -12.73
CA LYS A 310 -6.66 14.39 -12.52
C LYS A 310 -5.55 13.40 -12.16
N VAL A 311 -5.86 12.36 -11.37
CA VAL A 311 -4.93 11.28 -11.01
C VAL A 311 -4.53 10.47 -12.24
N GLU A 312 -5.49 10.10 -13.09
CA GLU A 312 -5.24 9.42 -14.36
C GLU A 312 -4.38 10.27 -15.31
N ALA A 313 -4.70 11.56 -15.44
CA ALA A 313 -3.92 12.51 -16.25
C ALA A 313 -2.48 12.72 -15.72
N ALA A 314 -2.23 12.48 -14.43
CA ALA A 314 -0.91 12.46 -13.85
C ALA A 314 -0.11 11.16 -14.11
N GLY A 315 -0.69 10.17 -14.82
CA GLY A 315 -0.04 8.95 -15.23
C GLY A 315 -0.22 7.76 -14.29
N PHE A 316 -1.11 7.85 -13.31
CA PHE A 316 -1.41 6.73 -12.40
C PHE A 316 -2.33 5.71 -13.07
N ALA A 317 -1.92 4.45 -13.04
CA ALA A 317 -2.61 3.34 -13.71
C ALA A 317 -3.65 2.67 -12.81
N GLU A 318 -3.45 2.74 -11.49
CA GLU A 318 -4.36 2.13 -10.52
C GLU A 318 -4.47 2.99 -9.26
N VAL A 319 -5.68 3.05 -8.71
CA VAL A 319 -5.96 3.65 -7.40
C VAL A 319 -6.52 2.59 -6.48
N ILE A 320 -5.86 2.39 -5.34
CA ILE A 320 -6.34 1.50 -4.29
C ILE A 320 -7.11 2.30 -3.25
N LEU A 321 -8.31 1.84 -2.93
CA LEU A 321 -9.31 2.60 -2.18
C LEU A 321 -9.36 2.10 -0.74
N TYR A 322 -8.95 2.95 0.22
CA TYR A 322 -9.11 2.68 1.63
C TYR A 322 -10.52 3.05 2.06
N VAL A 323 -11.46 2.13 1.85
CA VAL A 323 -12.89 2.38 2.07
C VAL A 323 -13.27 2.18 3.53
N ASN A 324 -12.69 1.20 4.23
CA ASN A 324 -13.07 0.82 5.60
C ASN A 324 -12.40 1.62 6.73
N VAL A 325 -11.77 2.74 6.42
CA VAL A 325 -11.07 3.60 7.37
C VAL A 325 -12.02 4.20 8.44
N GLY A 326 -11.53 4.33 9.66
CA GLY A 326 -12.19 5.10 10.72
C GLY A 326 -13.42 4.43 11.31
N LEU A 327 -13.38 3.13 11.61
CA LEU A 327 -14.49 2.34 12.14
C LEU A 327 -15.76 2.36 11.27
N LYS A 328 -15.62 2.51 9.96
CA LYS A 328 -16.78 2.44 9.07
C LYS A 328 -17.45 1.07 9.20
N PRO A 329 -18.78 1.01 9.36
CA PRO A 329 -19.50 -0.26 9.46
C PRO A 329 -19.30 -1.13 8.21
N HIS A 330 -19.11 -2.43 8.39
CA HIS A 330 -18.86 -3.39 7.31
C HIS A 330 -19.87 -3.31 6.14
N ASN A 331 -21.17 -3.18 6.46
CA ASN A 331 -22.18 -3.06 5.41
C ASN A 331 -22.01 -1.76 4.62
N GLN A 332 -21.74 -0.63 5.29
CA GLN A 332 -21.47 0.64 4.61
C GLN A 332 -20.23 0.54 3.70
N VAL A 333 -19.17 -0.16 4.13
CA VAL A 333 -17.98 -0.39 3.30
C VAL A 333 -18.37 -1.09 2.00
N LYS A 334 -19.15 -2.16 2.08
CA LYS A 334 -19.62 -2.92 0.89
C LYS A 334 -20.53 -2.07 -0.01
N ASP A 335 -21.44 -1.30 0.57
CA ASP A 335 -22.31 -0.40 -0.18
C ASP A 335 -21.51 0.66 -0.94
N GLU A 336 -20.49 1.27 -0.28
CA GLU A 336 -19.62 2.24 -0.92
C GLU A 336 -18.71 1.60 -1.99
N MET A 337 -18.24 0.37 -1.83
CA MET A 337 -17.51 -0.36 -2.86
C MET A 337 -18.39 -0.62 -4.08
N ALA A 338 -19.61 -1.10 -3.87
CA ALA A 338 -20.59 -1.31 -4.95
C ALA A 338 -20.92 0.01 -5.66
N ARG A 339 -21.20 1.06 -4.91
CA ARG A 339 -21.47 2.40 -5.42
C ARG A 339 -20.31 2.92 -6.27
N PHE A 340 -19.07 2.78 -5.78
CA PHE A 340 -17.88 3.19 -6.52
C PHE A 340 -17.80 2.48 -7.87
N MET A 341 -17.99 1.18 -7.89
CA MET A 341 -17.88 0.37 -9.11
C MET A 341 -19.02 0.61 -10.10
N THR A 342 -20.19 1.06 -9.63
CA THR A 342 -21.35 1.36 -10.51
C THR A 342 -21.40 2.83 -10.96
N GLU A 343 -20.98 3.78 -10.14
CA GLU A 343 -21.17 5.22 -10.41
C GLU A 343 -19.87 5.94 -10.80
N VAL A 344 -18.69 5.47 -10.36
CA VAL A 344 -17.40 6.13 -10.60
C VAL A 344 -16.55 5.37 -11.61
N ALA A 345 -16.34 4.07 -11.41
CA ALA A 345 -15.43 3.25 -12.22
C ALA A 345 -15.77 3.23 -13.72
N PRO A 346 -17.05 3.29 -14.19
CA PRO A 346 -17.37 3.30 -15.60
C PRO A 346 -16.78 4.47 -16.39
N ALA A 347 -16.52 5.62 -15.74
CA ALA A 347 -15.90 6.79 -16.38
C ALA A 347 -14.46 6.53 -16.85
N PHE A 348 -13.83 5.42 -16.42
CA PHE A 348 -12.44 5.04 -16.73
C PHE A 348 -12.34 3.76 -17.58
N ALA A 349 -13.46 3.25 -18.09
CA ALA A 349 -13.48 1.98 -18.81
C ALA A 349 -12.72 2.01 -20.15
N SER A 350 -12.72 3.14 -20.86
CA SER A 350 -12.04 3.31 -22.14
C SER A 350 -10.51 3.27 -22.03
N SER A 351 -9.94 3.71 -20.91
CA SER A 351 -8.51 3.63 -20.67
C SER A 351 -8.03 2.20 -20.32
N ARG A 352 -8.92 1.31 -19.89
CA ARG A 352 -8.62 -0.10 -19.64
C ARG A 352 -8.36 -0.88 -20.93
N ALA A 353 -9.09 -0.58 -22.01
CA ALA A 353 -8.97 -1.27 -23.30
C ALA A 353 -7.62 -0.99 -23.98
N THR A 354 -7.04 0.20 -23.80
CA THR A 354 -5.76 0.61 -24.37
C THR A 354 -4.54 0.09 -23.61
N ALA A 355 -4.68 -0.30 -22.33
CA ALA A 355 -3.59 -0.84 -21.53
C ALA A 355 -3.45 -2.38 -21.64
N ALA A 356 -4.45 -3.06 -22.21
CA ALA A 356 -4.49 -4.51 -22.41
C ALA A 356 -4.12 -4.94 -23.86
N ALA A 357 -3.90 -3.99 -24.76
CA ALA A 357 -3.43 -4.17 -26.12
C ALA A 357 -1.93 -3.84 -26.24
#